data_54b08b23a54360f8f31411ea09d0d8bd
#
_entry.id   54b08b23a54360f8f31411ea09d0d8bd
#
_cell.length_a   1.000
_cell.length_b   1.000
_cell.length_c   1.000
_cell.angle_alpha   90.00
_cell.angle_beta   90.00
_cell.angle_gamma   90.00
#
_symmetry.space_group_name_H-M   'P 1'
#
loop_
_entity.id
_entity.type
_entity.pdbx_description
1 polymer ?
#
loop_
_entity_poly.entity_id
_entity_poly.type
_entity_poly.pdbx_seq_one_letter_code
_entity_poly.pdbx_strand_id
1 'polypeptide(L)'
;MKLSTKISIVFSLTIIILVYIIGTEACLYSYSSTISLVEKNSRSSAKTTARDIEALLQNYKNIAKASGSDMTLIGNIPNEVRMKKVEQLAKQYGFTSGNLLDKKGVSIKDGTDFSDRDYVKAALNGKTNISDVTLSKYTNTYGISIAAPLISSGRIIGVVYYRADVDFMNDIVKHISVGQGSYAYILD
;
A
#
# COMPACT_ATOMS: atom_id res chain seq x y z
N MET A 1 4.16 41.00 65.26
CA MET A 1 4.91 39.97 64.52
C MET A 1 6.40 40.35 64.61
N LYS A 2 7.23 39.39 65.05
CA LYS A 2 8.68 39.60 65.17
C LYS A 2 9.30 39.77 63.76
N LEU A 3 10.34 40.54 63.62
CA LEU A 3 11.02 40.84 62.34
C LEU A 3 11.42 39.52 61.61
N SER A 4 11.92 38.54 62.35
CA SER A 4 12.29 37.21 61.83
C SER A 4 11.13 36.47 61.15
N THR A 5 9.90 36.59 61.69
CA THR A 5 8.72 35.99 61.14
C THR A 5 8.32 36.59 59.75
N LYS A 6 8.46 37.94 59.66
CA LYS A 6 8.19 38.67 58.39
C LYS A 6 9.19 38.22 57.28
N ILE A 7 10.48 38.16 57.64
CA ILE A 7 11.53 37.74 56.69
C ILE A 7 11.30 36.27 56.21
N SER A 8 10.97 35.36 57.13
CA SER A 8 10.70 33.95 56.78
C SER A 8 9.48 33.81 55.85
N ILE A 9 8.40 34.57 56.08
CA ILE A 9 7.22 34.55 55.20
C ILE A 9 7.55 35.04 53.79
N VAL A 10 8.27 36.16 53.68
CA VAL A 10 8.66 36.69 52.36
C VAL A 10 9.56 35.72 51.61
N PHE A 11 10.53 35.12 52.31
CA PHE A 11 11.43 34.13 51.68
C PHE A 11 10.70 32.89 51.24
N SER A 12 9.78 32.36 52.04
CA SER A 12 8.94 31.21 51.65
C SER A 12 8.05 31.53 50.45
N LEU A 13 7.48 32.71 50.38
CA LEU A 13 6.60 33.13 49.29
C LEU A 13 7.37 33.30 47.97
N THR A 14 8.61 33.84 48.04
CA THR A 14 9.47 33.93 46.84
C THR A 14 9.87 32.56 46.32
N ILE A 15 10.17 31.59 47.19
CA ILE A 15 10.47 30.22 46.77
C ILE A 15 9.27 29.56 46.09
N ILE A 16 8.07 29.71 46.65
CA ILE A 16 6.83 29.16 46.08
C ILE A 16 6.59 29.74 44.69
N ILE A 17 6.75 31.05 44.51
CA ILE A 17 6.59 31.68 43.18
C ILE A 17 7.62 31.16 42.18
N LEU A 18 8.88 31.02 42.59
CA LEU A 18 9.93 30.48 41.72
C LEU A 18 9.64 29.05 41.30
N VAL A 19 9.24 28.17 42.21
CA VAL A 19 8.87 26.79 41.93
C VAL A 19 7.68 26.72 40.96
N TYR A 20 6.69 27.58 41.16
CA TYR A 20 5.53 27.67 40.28
C TYR A 20 5.92 28.08 38.85
N ILE A 21 6.76 29.11 38.69
CA ILE A 21 7.23 29.56 37.37
C ILE A 21 8.03 28.47 36.68
N ILE A 22 9.01 27.87 37.37
CA ILE A 22 9.82 26.79 36.78
C ILE A 22 8.97 25.58 36.42
N GLY A 23 8.01 25.21 37.27
CA GLY A 23 7.11 24.09 37.02
C GLY A 23 6.20 24.30 35.80
N THR A 24 5.66 25.51 35.63
CA THR A 24 4.82 25.83 34.47
C THR A 24 5.64 25.84 33.17
N GLU A 25 6.81 26.46 33.16
CA GLU A 25 7.71 26.48 32.00
C GLU A 25 8.14 25.05 31.60
N ALA A 26 8.53 24.22 32.57
CA ALA A 26 8.92 22.83 32.32
C ALA A 26 7.76 21.99 31.74
N CYS A 27 6.54 22.22 32.26
CA CYS A 27 5.35 21.54 31.79
C CYS A 27 5.01 21.92 30.34
N LEU A 28 5.02 23.22 30.02
CA LEU A 28 4.76 23.71 28.66
C LEU A 28 5.80 23.21 27.65
N TYR A 29 7.08 23.26 28.04
CA TYR A 29 8.18 22.76 27.22
C TYR A 29 8.05 21.25 26.96
N SER A 30 7.79 20.47 28.02
CA SER A 30 7.59 19.02 27.91
C SER A 30 6.41 18.66 27.01
N TYR A 31 5.30 19.36 27.16
CA TYR A 31 4.11 19.17 26.33
C TYR A 31 4.38 19.46 24.84
N SER A 32 4.96 20.62 24.55
CA SER A 32 5.32 21.02 23.19
C SER A 32 6.32 20.05 22.54
N SER A 33 7.35 19.64 23.29
CA SER A 33 8.35 18.68 22.82
C SER A 33 7.74 17.31 22.52
N THR A 34 6.84 16.83 23.38
CA THR A 34 6.16 15.55 23.21
C THR A 34 5.27 15.54 21.95
N ILE A 35 4.47 16.60 21.74
CA ILE A 35 3.64 16.73 20.55
C ILE A 35 4.50 16.74 19.28
N SER A 36 5.56 17.53 19.26
CA SER A 36 6.49 17.60 18.12
C SER A 36 7.13 16.25 17.80
N LEU A 37 7.53 15.48 18.82
CA LEU A 37 8.06 14.13 18.65
C LEU A 37 7.02 13.15 18.08
N VAL A 38 5.79 13.18 18.60
CA VAL A 38 4.70 12.35 18.11
C VAL A 38 4.39 12.67 16.65
N GLU A 39 4.27 13.95 16.29
CA GLU A 39 4.02 14.37 14.92
C GLU A 39 5.15 13.92 13.97
N LYS A 40 6.41 14.14 14.36
CA LYS A 40 7.58 13.73 13.57
C LYS A 40 7.63 12.21 13.36
N ASN A 41 7.37 11.44 14.41
CA ASN A 41 7.37 9.98 14.35
C ASN A 41 6.22 9.48 13.48
N SER A 42 5.02 10.03 13.61
CA SER A 42 3.85 9.67 12.81
C SER A 42 4.09 9.95 11.33
N ARG A 43 4.62 11.13 11.01
CA ARG A 43 4.97 11.52 9.64
C ARG A 43 6.05 10.63 9.05
N SER A 44 7.07 10.28 9.84
CA SER A 44 8.14 9.37 9.42
C SER A 44 7.60 7.96 9.15
N SER A 45 6.77 7.44 10.04
CA SER A 45 6.13 6.13 9.90
C SER A 45 5.24 6.07 8.66
N ALA A 46 4.36 7.06 8.46
CA ALA A 46 3.51 7.15 7.28
C ALA A 46 4.32 7.19 5.98
N LYS A 47 5.42 7.96 5.95
CA LYS A 47 6.30 8.04 4.77
C LYS A 47 7.00 6.71 4.48
N THR A 48 7.44 5.99 5.50
CA THR A 48 8.07 4.66 5.34
C THR A 48 7.04 3.68 4.78
N THR A 49 5.86 3.62 5.36
CA THR A 49 4.78 2.74 4.90
C THR A 49 4.35 3.04 3.46
N ALA A 50 4.23 4.31 3.08
CA ALA A 50 3.92 4.67 1.70
C ALA A 50 4.99 4.15 0.71
N ARG A 51 6.28 4.23 1.08
CA ARG A 51 7.37 3.67 0.26
C ARG A 51 7.31 2.16 0.17
N ASP A 52 6.96 1.48 1.26
CA ASP A 52 6.85 0.02 1.28
C ASP A 52 5.71 -0.46 0.37
N ILE A 53 4.56 0.25 0.38
CA ILE A 53 3.46 0.01 -0.55
C ILE A 53 3.90 0.26 -2.00
N GLU A 54 4.55 1.37 -2.27
CA GLU A 54 5.05 1.69 -3.62
C GLU A 54 6.03 0.62 -4.12
N ALA A 55 6.96 0.17 -3.28
CA ALA A 55 7.90 -0.89 -3.61
C ALA A 55 7.19 -2.23 -3.90
N LEU A 56 6.16 -2.57 -3.11
CA LEU A 56 5.35 -3.77 -3.34
C LEU A 56 4.58 -3.70 -4.66
N LEU A 57 3.93 -2.59 -4.95
CA LEU A 57 3.21 -2.39 -6.20
C LEU A 57 4.16 -2.42 -7.41
N GLN A 58 5.35 -1.84 -7.28
CA GLN A 58 6.37 -1.92 -8.31
C GLN A 58 6.87 -3.36 -8.53
N ASN A 59 7.02 -4.13 -7.46
CA ASN A 59 7.35 -5.55 -7.55
C ASN A 59 6.26 -6.34 -8.28
N TYR A 60 4.99 -6.09 -8.00
CA TYR A 60 3.86 -6.71 -8.71
C TYR A 60 3.88 -6.38 -10.21
N LYS A 61 4.18 -5.13 -10.58
CA LYS A 61 4.36 -4.75 -11.99
C LYS A 61 5.51 -5.52 -12.65
N ASN A 62 6.62 -5.68 -11.94
CA ASN A 62 7.78 -6.42 -12.46
C ASN A 62 7.45 -7.91 -12.69
N ILE A 63 6.71 -8.54 -11.78
CA ILE A 63 6.25 -9.92 -11.93
C ILE A 63 5.34 -10.05 -13.15
N ALA A 64 4.35 -9.18 -13.30
CA ALA A 64 3.46 -9.20 -14.45
C ALA A 64 4.21 -8.97 -15.77
N LYS A 65 5.16 -8.02 -15.78
CA LYS A 65 6.00 -7.75 -16.95
C LYS A 65 6.88 -8.94 -17.32
N ALA A 66 7.50 -9.60 -16.34
CA ALA A 66 8.29 -10.80 -16.57
C ALA A 66 7.42 -11.93 -17.12
N SER A 67 6.22 -12.13 -16.59
CA SER A 67 5.24 -13.09 -17.11
C SER A 67 4.83 -12.77 -18.55
N GLY A 68 4.75 -11.51 -18.93
CA GLY A 68 4.45 -11.07 -20.30
C GLY A 68 5.45 -11.52 -21.36
N SER A 69 6.65 -11.91 -20.94
CA SER A 69 7.73 -12.41 -21.79
C SER A 69 8.08 -13.88 -21.53
N ASP A 70 7.33 -14.58 -20.66
CA ASP A 70 7.56 -16.00 -20.35
C ASP A 70 7.21 -16.87 -21.56
N MET A 71 8.19 -17.64 -22.04
CA MET A 71 8.04 -18.52 -23.20
C MET A 71 6.92 -19.55 -23.05
N THR A 72 6.61 -19.95 -21.81
CA THR A 72 5.49 -20.87 -21.52
C THR A 72 4.13 -20.19 -21.73
N LEU A 73 4.08 -18.85 -21.61
CA LEU A 73 2.83 -18.10 -21.78
C LEU A 73 2.65 -17.56 -23.19
N ILE A 74 3.74 -17.35 -23.94
CA ILE A 74 3.73 -16.74 -25.28
C ILE A 74 3.98 -17.76 -26.41
N GLY A 75 4.46 -18.96 -26.07
CA GLY A 75 4.75 -20.04 -27.04
C GLY A 75 3.49 -20.67 -27.66
N ASN A 76 3.71 -21.52 -28.64
CA ASN A 76 2.64 -22.34 -29.24
C ASN A 76 2.31 -23.53 -28.32
N ILE A 77 1.70 -23.24 -27.17
CA ILE A 77 1.40 -24.20 -26.10
C ILE A 77 -0.11 -24.18 -25.87
N PRO A 78 -0.72 -25.35 -25.57
CA PRO A 78 -2.16 -25.42 -25.30
C PRO A 78 -2.60 -24.43 -24.20
N ASN A 79 -3.75 -23.83 -24.41
CA ASN A 79 -4.27 -22.79 -23.46
C ASN A 79 -4.41 -23.32 -22.03
N GLU A 80 -4.76 -24.58 -21.87
CA GLU A 80 -4.88 -25.25 -20.58
C GLU A 80 -3.54 -25.23 -19.80
N VAL A 81 -2.44 -25.56 -20.49
CA VAL A 81 -1.08 -25.53 -19.88
C VAL A 81 -0.66 -24.09 -19.55
N ARG A 82 -0.94 -23.14 -20.44
CA ARG A 82 -0.68 -21.71 -20.21
C ARG A 82 -1.44 -21.20 -18.99
N MET A 83 -2.74 -21.54 -18.89
CA MET A 83 -3.57 -21.15 -17.74
C MET A 83 -3.05 -21.76 -16.43
N LYS A 84 -2.72 -23.06 -16.43
CA LYS A 84 -2.13 -23.72 -15.26
C LYS A 84 -0.84 -23.03 -14.79
N LYS A 85 0.01 -22.61 -15.75
CA LYS A 85 1.23 -21.85 -15.43
C LYS A 85 0.92 -20.52 -14.79
N VAL A 86 -0.03 -19.75 -15.32
CA VAL A 86 -0.43 -18.46 -14.73
C VAL A 86 -1.02 -18.64 -13.33
N GLU A 87 -1.84 -19.65 -13.11
CA GLU A 87 -2.38 -19.95 -11.77
C GLU A 87 -1.26 -20.35 -10.78
N GLN A 88 -0.25 -21.09 -11.23
CA GLN A 88 0.93 -21.41 -10.44
C GLN A 88 1.73 -20.14 -10.06
N LEU A 89 1.97 -19.27 -11.03
CA LEU A 89 2.67 -17.99 -10.79
C LEU A 89 1.86 -17.09 -9.83
N ALA A 90 0.55 -17.01 -10.01
CA ALA A 90 -0.32 -16.28 -9.12
C ALA A 90 -0.16 -16.75 -7.68
N LYS A 91 -0.26 -18.07 -7.46
CA LYS A 91 -0.09 -18.66 -6.12
C LYS A 91 1.32 -18.44 -5.56
N GLN A 92 2.35 -18.59 -6.39
CA GLN A 92 3.75 -18.42 -5.98
C GLN A 92 4.05 -17.01 -5.48
N TYR A 93 3.44 -15.99 -6.09
CA TYR A 93 3.68 -14.60 -5.78
C TYR A 93 2.60 -13.95 -4.89
N GLY A 94 1.71 -14.76 -4.34
CA GLY A 94 0.68 -14.28 -3.38
C GLY A 94 -0.48 -13.53 -4.02
N PHE A 95 -0.70 -13.67 -5.31
CA PHE A 95 -1.89 -13.14 -5.96
C PHE A 95 -3.11 -14.03 -5.72
N THR A 96 -4.28 -13.44 -5.64
CA THR A 96 -5.55 -14.15 -5.47
C THR A 96 -5.90 -14.98 -6.69
N SER A 97 -5.59 -14.49 -7.88
CA SER A 97 -5.81 -15.19 -9.15
C SER A 97 -4.93 -14.64 -10.28
N GLY A 98 -4.79 -15.42 -11.34
CA GLY A 98 -4.17 -15.00 -12.58
C GLY A 98 -5.00 -15.45 -13.78
N ASN A 99 -4.95 -14.71 -14.88
CA ASN A 99 -5.67 -15.04 -16.11
C ASN A 99 -4.89 -14.57 -17.35
N LEU A 100 -5.24 -15.15 -18.47
CA LEU A 100 -4.73 -14.78 -19.79
C LEU A 100 -5.89 -14.34 -20.68
N LEU A 101 -5.69 -13.22 -21.35
CA LEU A 101 -6.64 -12.67 -22.30
C LEU A 101 -6.04 -12.68 -23.71
N ASP A 102 -6.89 -12.85 -24.70
CA ASP A 102 -6.52 -12.71 -26.09
C ASP A 102 -6.31 -11.24 -26.51
N LYS A 103 -6.05 -10.99 -27.79
CA LYS A 103 -5.90 -9.63 -28.36
C LYS A 103 -7.15 -8.77 -28.29
N LYS A 104 -8.31 -9.36 -28.04
CA LYS A 104 -9.58 -8.66 -27.90
C LYS A 104 -9.90 -8.36 -26.43
N GLY A 105 -9.07 -8.82 -25.48
CA GLY A 105 -9.34 -8.68 -24.05
C GLY A 105 -10.29 -9.75 -23.51
N VAL A 106 -10.48 -10.84 -24.22
CA VAL A 106 -11.36 -11.95 -23.83
C VAL A 106 -10.54 -13.04 -23.16
N SER A 107 -11.02 -13.56 -22.03
CA SER A 107 -10.38 -14.64 -21.28
C SER A 107 -10.31 -15.93 -22.11
N ILE A 108 -9.10 -16.49 -22.24
CA ILE A 108 -8.90 -17.78 -22.91
C ILE A 108 -9.38 -18.98 -22.09
N LYS A 109 -9.72 -18.77 -20.80
CA LYS A 109 -10.21 -19.78 -19.88
C LYS A 109 -11.70 -20.09 -20.11
N ASP A 110 -12.51 -19.06 -20.22
CA ASP A 110 -13.98 -19.16 -20.15
C ASP A 110 -14.73 -18.17 -21.05
N GLY A 111 -14.01 -17.39 -21.86
CA GLY A 111 -14.63 -16.44 -22.77
C GLY A 111 -15.16 -15.16 -22.11
N THR A 112 -14.90 -14.93 -20.82
CA THR A 112 -15.33 -13.68 -20.15
C THR A 112 -14.64 -12.47 -20.78
N ASP A 113 -15.42 -11.46 -21.12
CA ASP A 113 -14.93 -10.22 -21.72
C ASP A 113 -14.43 -9.22 -20.67
N PHE A 114 -13.19 -8.76 -20.81
CA PHE A 114 -12.52 -7.75 -20.02
C PHE A 114 -12.08 -6.53 -20.83
N SER A 115 -12.50 -6.43 -22.09
CA SER A 115 -12.11 -5.34 -23.01
C SER A 115 -12.55 -3.94 -22.51
N ASP A 116 -13.56 -3.89 -21.65
CA ASP A 116 -14.06 -2.69 -21.00
C ASP A 116 -13.08 -2.14 -19.93
N ARG A 117 -12.19 -2.98 -19.41
CA ARG A 117 -11.29 -2.64 -18.31
C ARG A 117 -10.10 -1.81 -18.76
N ASP A 118 -9.83 -0.69 -18.09
CA ASP A 118 -8.76 0.23 -18.48
C ASP A 118 -7.37 -0.40 -18.34
N TYR A 119 -7.16 -1.27 -17.35
CA TYR A 119 -5.91 -2.01 -17.20
C TYR A 119 -5.65 -2.98 -18.37
N VAL A 120 -6.71 -3.54 -18.98
CA VAL A 120 -6.59 -4.39 -20.16
C VAL A 120 -6.28 -3.56 -21.40
N LYS A 121 -6.99 -2.44 -21.59
CA LYS A 121 -6.72 -1.50 -22.69
C LYS A 121 -5.27 -1.00 -22.66
N ALA A 122 -4.78 -0.61 -21.46
CA ALA A 122 -3.41 -0.15 -21.29
C ALA A 122 -2.39 -1.27 -21.63
N ALA A 123 -2.63 -2.49 -21.20
CA ALA A 123 -1.77 -3.64 -21.52
C ALA A 123 -1.80 -3.99 -23.03
N LEU A 124 -2.94 -3.95 -23.69
CA LEU A 124 -3.06 -4.11 -25.13
C LEU A 124 -2.33 -3.01 -25.93
N ASN A 125 -2.14 -1.83 -25.31
CA ASN A 125 -1.30 -0.74 -25.84
C ASN A 125 0.18 -0.82 -25.40
N GLY A 126 0.62 -1.97 -24.87
CA GLY A 126 2.02 -2.23 -24.53
C GLY A 126 2.46 -1.73 -23.14
N LYS A 127 1.56 -1.25 -22.29
CA LYS A 127 1.89 -0.69 -20.97
C LYS A 127 1.57 -1.67 -19.87
N THR A 128 2.58 -2.13 -19.14
CA THR A 128 2.36 -2.80 -17.85
C THR A 128 1.84 -1.81 -16.83
N ASN A 129 0.71 -2.14 -16.18
CA ASN A 129 0.03 -1.20 -15.30
C ASN A 129 -0.68 -1.91 -14.14
N ILE A 130 -1.13 -1.10 -13.18
CA ILE A 130 -1.98 -1.52 -12.07
C ILE A 130 -3.29 -0.76 -12.21
N SER A 131 -4.41 -1.42 -11.99
CA SER A 131 -5.73 -0.78 -11.97
C SER A 131 -5.96 -0.02 -10.66
N ASP A 132 -6.91 0.88 -10.67
CA ASP A 132 -7.58 1.29 -9.45
C ASP A 132 -8.24 0.09 -8.77
N VAL A 133 -8.78 0.31 -7.55
CA VAL A 133 -9.53 -0.73 -6.85
C VAL A 133 -10.82 -1.01 -7.62
N THR A 134 -10.96 -2.23 -8.10
CA THR A 134 -12.10 -2.66 -8.94
C THR A 134 -12.81 -3.86 -8.36
N LEU A 135 -14.10 -3.97 -8.66
CA LEU A 135 -14.88 -5.17 -8.34
C LEU A 135 -14.53 -6.30 -9.31
N SER A 136 -14.25 -7.49 -8.78
CA SER A 136 -13.97 -8.68 -9.58
C SER A 136 -15.20 -9.15 -10.33
N LYS A 137 -15.06 -9.49 -11.62
CA LYS A 137 -16.13 -10.14 -12.40
C LYS A 137 -16.37 -11.59 -11.98
N TYR A 138 -15.42 -12.22 -11.25
CA TYR A 138 -15.53 -13.62 -10.83
C TYR A 138 -15.97 -13.79 -9.38
N THR A 139 -15.36 -13.03 -8.47
CA THR A 139 -15.53 -13.25 -7.04
C THR A 139 -16.40 -12.19 -6.36
N ASN A 140 -16.74 -11.13 -7.07
CA ASN A 140 -17.46 -9.98 -6.54
C ASN A 140 -16.78 -9.35 -5.30
N THR A 141 -15.43 -9.45 -5.23
CA THR A 141 -14.59 -8.83 -4.20
C THR A 141 -13.83 -7.64 -4.76
N TYR A 142 -13.52 -6.67 -3.92
CA TYR A 142 -12.65 -5.55 -4.29
C TYR A 142 -11.20 -5.97 -4.34
N GLY A 143 -10.43 -5.44 -5.27
CA GLY A 143 -9.01 -5.71 -5.43
C GLY A 143 -8.41 -4.91 -6.56
N ILE A 144 -7.09 -4.96 -6.66
CA ILE A 144 -6.33 -4.36 -7.76
C ILE A 144 -5.97 -5.44 -8.79
N SER A 145 -5.91 -5.06 -10.04
CA SER A 145 -5.46 -5.92 -11.14
C SER A 145 -4.16 -5.38 -11.72
N ILE A 146 -3.17 -6.25 -11.82
CA ILE A 146 -1.86 -5.94 -12.38
C ILE A 146 -1.78 -6.61 -13.75
N ALA A 147 -1.70 -5.83 -14.82
CA ALA A 147 -1.74 -6.34 -16.18
C ALA A 147 -0.47 -6.00 -16.97
N ALA A 148 -0.05 -6.94 -17.78
CA ALA A 148 1.06 -6.77 -18.71
C ALA A 148 0.76 -7.37 -20.09
N PRO A 149 1.31 -6.79 -21.17
CA PRO A 149 1.20 -7.36 -22.50
C PRO A 149 1.94 -8.69 -22.60
N LEU A 150 1.34 -9.66 -23.27
CA LEU A 150 2.02 -10.87 -23.75
C LEU A 150 2.69 -10.53 -25.07
N ILE A 151 4.02 -10.55 -25.10
CA ILE A 151 4.80 -10.14 -26.26
C ILE A 151 5.51 -11.35 -26.88
N SER A 152 5.19 -11.67 -28.13
CA SER A 152 5.86 -12.70 -28.91
C SER A 152 6.39 -12.08 -30.21
N SER A 153 7.68 -12.27 -30.48
CA SER A 153 8.33 -11.72 -31.68
C SER A 153 8.05 -10.22 -31.89
N GLY A 154 8.09 -9.43 -30.83
CA GLY A 154 7.85 -7.98 -30.86
C GLY A 154 6.38 -7.57 -31.08
N ARG A 155 5.45 -8.50 -31.07
CA ARG A 155 4.01 -8.24 -31.25
C ARG A 155 3.24 -8.61 -30.00
N ILE A 156 2.25 -7.80 -29.66
CA ILE A 156 1.34 -8.12 -28.57
C ILE A 156 0.36 -9.18 -29.04
N ILE A 157 0.33 -10.30 -28.35
CA ILE A 157 -0.52 -11.47 -28.64
C ILE A 157 -1.69 -11.62 -27.65
N GLY A 158 -1.72 -10.83 -26.61
CA GLY A 158 -2.73 -10.84 -25.55
C GLY A 158 -2.27 -10.13 -24.31
N VAL A 159 -2.90 -10.41 -23.19
CA VAL A 159 -2.61 -9.82 -21.88
C VAL A 159 -2.53 -10.93 -20.83
N VAL A 160 -1.55 -10.85 -19.94
CA VAL A 160 -1.56 -11.55 -18.67
C VAL A 160 -1.97 -10.57 -17.59
N TYR A 161 -2.87 -10.96 -16.70
CA TYR A 161 -3.14 -10.17 -15.51
C TYR A 161 -3.19 -11.03 -14.26
N TYR A 162 -2.80 -10.43 -13.14
CA TYR A 162 -2.91 -10.97 -11.80
C TYR A 162 -3.83 -10.10 -10.98
N ARG A 163 -4.49 -10.70 -10.00
CA ARG A 163 -5.33 -9.97 -9.07
C ARG A 163 -4.79 -10.11 -7.66
N ALA A 164 -4.71 -9.00 -6.95
CA ALA A 164 -4.41 -8.95 -5.53
C ALA A 164 -5.61 -8.35 -4.79
N ASP A 165 -5.96 -8.95 -3.64
CA ASP A 165 -6.96 -8.38 -2.75
C ASP A 165 -6.44 -7.12 -2.08
N VAL A 166 -7.34 -6.22 -1.67
CA VAL A 166 -6.96 -5.00 -0.93
C VAL A 166 -6.56 -5.28 0.51
N ASP A 167 -6.80 -6.49 1.01
CA ASP A 167 -6.51 -6.88 2.39
C ASP A 167 -5.03 -6.76 2.77
N PHE A 168 -4.10 -6.92 1.80
CA PHE A 168 -2.69 -6.69 2.05
C PHE A 168 -2.39 -5.23 2.47
N MET A 169 -3.15 -4.26 1.95
CA MET A 169 -3.02 -2.86 2.35
C MET A 169 -3.47 -2.66 3.79
N ASN A 170 -4.56 -3.33 4.19
CA ASN A 170 -5.04 -3.29 5.56
C ASN A 170 -3.99 -3.82 6.55
N ASP A 171 -3.29 -4.90 6.19
CA ASP A 171 -2.26 -5.47 7.05
C ASP A 171 -1.05 -4.55 7.20
N ILE A 172 -0.66 -3.84 6.15
CA ILE A 172 0.40 -2.83 6.22
C ILE A 172 -0.04 -1.65 7.11
N VAL A 173 -1.26 -1.17 6.93
CA VAL A 173 -1.79 0.02 7.65
C VAL A 173 -2.05 -0.28 9.13
N LYS A 174 -2.45 -1.49 9.50
CA LYS A 174 -2.64 -1.91 10.90
C LYS A 174 -1.38 -1.78 11.76
N HIS A 175 -0.20 -1.87 11.17
CA HIS A 175 1.07 -1.70 11.88
C HIS A 175 1.45 -0.24 12.15
N ILE A 176 0.70 0.72 11.59
CA ILE A 176 0.89 2.15 11.86
C ILE A 176 0.07 2.52 13.10
N SER A 177 0.64 2.33 14.28
CA SER A 177 0.03 2.78 15.53
C SER A 177 0.77 4.01 16.07
N VAL A 178 0.05 5.09 16.32
CA VAL A 178 0.57 6.32 16.93
C VAL A 178 0.20 6.41 18.41
N GLY A 179 -0.66 5.49 18.90
CA GLY A 179 -1.16 5.40 20.26
C GLY A 179 -2.44 4.59 20.37
N GLN A 180 -2.93 4.33 21.58
CA GLN A 180 -4.19 3.61 21.77
C GLN A 180 -5.34 4.37 21.11
N GLY A 181 -6.08 3.68 20.25
CA GLY A 181 -7.23 4.24 19.52
C GLY A 181 -6.87 5.03 18.24
N SER A 182 -5.59 5.07 17.85
CA SER A 182 -5.19 5.63 16.54
C SER A 182 -5.43 4.62 15.42
N TYR A 183 -5.82 5.12 14.25
CA TYR A 183 -5.94 4.35 13.02
C TYR A 183 -5.39 5.16 11.85
N ALA A 184 -4.80 4.47 10.89
CA ALA A 184 -4.33 5.05 9.65
C ALA A 184 -5.24 4.63 8.50
N TYR A 185 -5.32 5.47 7.47
CA TYR A 185 -6.04 5.18 6.24
C TYR A 185 -5.25 5.73 5.05
N ILE A 186 -5.47 5.11 3.89
CA ILE A 186 -4.84 5.51 2.64
C ILE A 186 -5.82 6.42 1.90
N LEU A 187 -5.34 7.57 1.44
CA LEU A 187 -6.06 8.50 0.57
C LEU A 187 -5.46 8.43 -0.84
N ASP A 188 -6.31 8.59 -1.85
CA ASP A 188 -5.91 8.79 -3.25
C ASP A 188 -5.33 10.19 -3.46
#